data_d594f219189fbccdfadf123f60b9db79
#
_entry.id   d594f219189fbccdfadf123f60b9db79
#
_cell.length_a   1.000
_cell.length_b   1.000
_cell.length_c   1.000
_cell.angle_alpha   90.00
_cell.angle_beta   90.00
_cell.angle_gamma   90.00
#
_symmetry.space_group_name_H-M   'P 1'
#
loop_
_entity.id
_entity.type
_entity.pdbx_description
1 polymer ?
#
loop_
_entity_poly.entity_id
_entity_poly.type
_entity_poly.pdbx_seq_one_letter_code
_entity_poly.pdbx_strand_id
1 'polypeptide(L)'
;MVEQKSQAKEDAPKQVTRKSEISSTPDIGSGTNSVDKDFKYFVRIANTDLDGNKSISNALKKIKGVSFMFSNMLCNFAGVDKTAKAGYLKDDEVKKLDDVLSNPSNYNAPSWMFNRRKNYEDGKDYHVLTGNLSFAEENDIKMMKKIRSYKGVRHGVGLPVRGQRTKSNFRRNKGKASLGVVKKTAAKEGKV
;
A
#
# COMPACT_ATOMS: atom_id res chain seq x y z
N MET A 1 -40.61 -73.12 -8.52
CA MET A 1 -41.80 -72.26 -8.47
C MET A 1 -41.38 -70.87 -8.79
N VAL A 2 -41.82 -70.53 -9.92
CA VAL A 2 -42.30 -69.28 -10.49
C VAL A 2 -41.26 -68.17 -10.69
N GLU A 3 -40.98 -68.06 -11.95
CA GLU A 3 -40.44 -66.91 -12.67
C GLU A 3 -41.18 -65.60 -12.42
N GLN A 4 -40.46 -64.50 -12.40
CA GLN A 4 -40.94 -63.30 -13.11
C GLN A 4 -39.74 -62.46 -13.62
N LYS A 5 -39.63 -62.49 -14.94
CA LYS A 5 -38.91 -61.52 -15.75
C LYS A 5 -39.61 -60.16 -15.68
N SER A 6 -38.88 -59.08 -15.50
CA SER A 6 -39.31 -57.78 -15.98
C SER A 6 -38.13 -56.95 -16.48
N GLN A 7 -38.18 -56.73 -17.67
CA GLN A 7 -37.61 -55.86 -18.71
C GLN A 7 -36.93 -54.61 -18.18
N ALA A 8 -35.62 -54.51 -18.46
CA ALA A 8 -34.87 -53.28 -18.45
C ALA A 8 -35.22 -52.52 -19.74
N LYS A 9 -35.70 -51.29 -19.60
CA LYS A 9 -35.78 -50.30 -20.67
C LYS A 9 -34.53 -49.47 -20.62
N GLU A 10 -33.75 -49.49 -21.69
CA GLU A 10 -32.67 -48.58 -22.04
C GLU A 10 -33.24 -47.16 -22.21
N ASP A 11 -32.85 -46.26 -21.38
CA ASP A 11 -32.97 -44.84 -21.63
C ASP A 11 -31.60 -44.27 -21.97
N ALA A 12 -31.41 -44.03 -23.27
CA ALA A 12 -30.24 -43.33 -23.80
C ALA A 12 -30.19 -41.87 -23.33
N PRO A 13 -29.01 -41.31 -22.96
CA PRO A 13 -28.90 -39.93 -22.56
C PRO A 13 -29.05 -39.01 -23.77
N LYS A 14 -30.06 -38.12 -23.72
CA LYS A 14 -30.24 -37.04 -24.68
C LYS A 14 -29.05 -36.09 -24.66
N GLN A 15 -28.33 -35.99 -25.76
CA GLN A 15 -27.31 -34.98 -25.99
C GLN A 15 -27.94 -33.60 -25.94
N VAL A 16 -27.60 -32.85 -24.90
CA VAL A 16 -27.91 -31.43 -24.78
C VAL A 16 -26.88 -30.66 -25.60
N THR A 17 -27.25 -30.30 -26.80
CA THR A 17 -26.51 -29.35 -27.64
C THR A 17 -26.48 -27.98 -26.90
N ARG A 18 -25.33 -27.68 -26.27
CA ARG A 18 -25.08 -26.33 -25.79
C ARG A 18 -24.87 -25.41 -26.99
N LYS A 19 -25.89 -24.65 -27.34
CA LYS A 19 -25.73 -23.45 -28.15
C LYS A 19 -24.76 -22.52 -27.40
N SER A 20 -23.62 -22.25 -27.98
CA SER A 20 -22.69 -21.21 -27.59
C SER A 20 -23.34 -19.85 -27.88
N GLU A 21 -24.04 -19.29 -26.91
CA GLU A 21 -24.33 -17.87 -26.92
C GLU A 21 -23.00 -17.16 -26.61
N ILE A 22 -22.36 -16.68 -27.66
CA ILE A 22 -21.29 -15.70 -27.59
C ILE A 22 -21.97 -14.42 -27.09
N SER A 23 -21.97 -14.25 -25.76
CA SER A 23 -22.34 -12.99 -25.16
C SER A 23 -21.28 -11.97 -25.56
N SER A 24 -21.73 -10.98 -26.30
CA SER A 24 -21.07 -9.74 -26.64
C SER A 24 -20.12 -9.27 -25.55
N THR A 25 -18.85 -9.10 -25.91
CA THR A 25 -17.89 -8.34 -25.15
C THR A 25 -18.52 -7.01 -24.74
N PRO A 26 -18.49 -6.62 -23.45
CA PRO A 26 -18.91 -5.28 -23.09
C PRO A 26 -17.98 -4.30 -23.79
N ASP A 27 -18.56 -3.51 -24.65
CA ASP A 27 -17.96 -2.37 -25.32
C ASP A 27 -17.25 -1.53 -24.24
N ILE A 28 -15.92 -1.51 -24.29
CA ILE A 28 -15.15 -0.57 -23.48
C ILE A 28 -15.39 0.78 -24.13
N GLY A 29 -16.58 1.29 -23.88
CA GLY A 29 -16.95 2.63 -24.26
C GLY A 29 -15.90 3.60 -23.76
N SER A 30 -15.28 4.32 -24.66
CA SER A 30 -14.55 5.56 -24.41
C SER A 30 -15.51 6.50 -23.66
N GLY A 31 -15.60 6.29 -22.33
CA GLY A 31 -16.38 7.15 -21.45
C GLY A 31 -15.76 8.54 -21.51
N THR A 32 -16.39 9.40 -22.25
CA THR A 32 -16.25 10.84 -22.10
C THR A 32 -16.37 11.14 -20.63
N ASN A 33 -15.25 11.60 -20.04
CA ASN A 33 -15.14 11.99 -18.65
C ASN A 33 -16.14 13.12 -18.35
N SER A 34 -17.37 12.76 -17.99
CA SER A 34 -18.19 13.63 -17.19
C SER A 34 -17.47 13.74 -15.84
N VAL A 35 -16.66 14.76 -15.70
CA VAL A 35 -16.00 15.07 -14.44
C VAL A 35 -17.14 15.40 -13.47
N ASP A 36 -17.46 14.44 -12.61
CA ASP A 36 -18.42 14.67 -11.54
C ASP A 36 -17.93 15.90 -10.76
N LYS A 37 -18.76 16.92 -10.65
CA LYS A 37 -18.39 18.22 -10.07
C LYS A 37 -17.83 18.11 -8.65
N ASP A 38 -18.13 17.00 -7.98
CA ASP A 38 -17.73 16.73 -6.60
C ASP A 38 -16.47 15.84 -6.47
N PHE A 39 -15.84 15.43 -7.60
CA PHE A 39 -14.66 14.59 -7.56
C PHE A 39 -13.39 15.38 -7.29
N LYS A 40 -12.71 15.07 -6.18
CA LYS A 40 -11.42 15.67 -5.80
C LYS A 40 -10.27 14.82 -6.33
N TYR A 41 -9.45 15.37 -7.23
CA TYR A 41 -8.26 14.69 -7.75
C TYR A 41 -7.21 14.44 -6.67
N PHE A 42 -7.12 15.35 -5.69
CA PHE A 42 -6.22 15.26 -4.55
C PHE A 42 -6.99 15.46 -3.26
N VAL A 43 -6.75 14.57 -2.31
CA VAL A 43 -7.29 14.65 -0.95
C VAL A 43 -6.11 14.70 0.01
N ARG A 44 -6.06 15.72 0.87
CA ARG A 44 -4.97 15.89 1.82
C ARG A 44 -5.34 15.26 3.15
N ILE A 45 -4.53 14.28 3.58
CA ILE A 45 -4.66 13.58 4.86
C ILE A 45 -3.26 13.46 5.49
N ALA A 46 -3.12 13.73 6.78
CA ALA A 46 -1.86 13.66 7.53
C ALA A 46 -0.69 14.36 6.79
N ASN A 47 -0.91 15.58 6.31
CA ASN A 47 0.06 16.37 5.54
C ASN A 47 0.58 15.67 4.26
N THR A 48 -0.18 14.71 3.72
CA THR A 48 0.17 14.00 2.47
C THR A 48 -0.96 14.11 1.48
N ASP A 49 -0.65 14.51 0.25
CA ASP A 49 -1.64 14.58 -0.82
C ASP A 49 -1.85 13.20 -1.42
N LEU A 50 -3.06 12.69 -1.29
CA LEU A 50 -3.49 11.38 -1.79
C LEU A 50 -4.09 11.52 -3.20
N ASP A 51 -3.92 10.50 -4.00
CA ASP A 51 -4.47 10.41 -5.35
C ASP A 51 -5.95 10.01 -5.28
N GLY A 52 -6.85 10.87 -5.73
CA GLY A 52 -8.30 10.66 -5.72
C GLY A 52 -8.77 9.50 -6.60
N ASN A 53 -8.01 9.14 -7.64
CA ASN A 53 -8.38 8.03 -8.53
C ASN A 53 -8.18 6.65 -7.92
N LYS A 54 -7.36 6.55 -6.86
CA LYS A 54 -7.10 5.28 -6.18
C LYS A 54 -8.18 4.97 -5.16
N SER A 55 -8.37 3.67 -4.87
CA SER A 55 -9.19 3.27 -3.74
C SER A 55 -8.60 3.81 -2.43
N ILE A 56 -9.45 4.15 -1.47
CA ILE A 56 -9.07 4.76 -0.20
C ILE A 56 -7.97 3.95 0.50
N SER A 57 -8.12 2.64 0.60
CA SER A 57 -7.11 1.78 1.22
C SER A 57 -5.76 1.82 0.50
N ASN A 58 -5.74 1.98 -0.81
CA ASN A 58 -4.51 2.10 -1.58
C ASN A 58 -3.93 3.52 -1.54
N ALA A 59 -4.77 4.54 -1.49
CA ALA A 59 -4.35 5.93 -1.38
C ALA A 59 -3.66 6.18 -0.03
N LEU A 60 -4.23 5.71 1.07
CA LEU A 60 -3.68 5.85 2.42
C LEU A 60 -2.27 5.27 2.56
N LYS A 61 -1.92 4.24 1.80
CA LYS A 61 -0.55 3.67 1.81
C LYS A 61 0.54 4.62 1.32
N LYS A 62 0.18 5.73 0.67
CA LYS A 62 1.13 6.78 0.30
C LYS A 62 1.68 7.49 1.53
N ILE A 63 0.92 7.51 2.62
CA ILE A 63 1.33 8.11 3.89
C ILE A 63 2.45 7.25 4.49
N LYS A 64 3.60 7.86 4.74
CA LYS A 64 4.75 7.17 5.35
C LYS A 64 4.38 6.70 6.76
N GLY A 65 4.51 5.42 7.02
CA GLY A 65 4.07 4.79 8.27
C GLY A 65 2.77 4.00 8.18
N VAL A 66 1.98 4.17 7.11
CA VAL A 66 0.73 3.42 6.89
C VAL A 66 0.99 2.22 6.00
N SER A 67 0.77 1.02 6.52
CA SER A 67 0.81 -0.24 5.80
C SER A 67 -0.59 -0.65 5.31
N PHE A 68 -0.67 -1.74 4.53
CA PHE A 68 -1.94 -2.26 4.03
C PHE A 68 -2.92 -2.63 5.15
N MET A 69 -2.44 -3.34 6.18
CA MET A 69 -3.29 -3.75 7.32
C MET A 69 -3.74 -2.53 8.14
N PHE A 70 -2.83 -1.60 8.38
CA PHE A 70 -3.16 -0.37 9.10
C PHE A 70 -4.18 0.48 8.34
N SER A 71 -4.06 0.60 7.01
CA SER A 71 -5.04 1.26 6.15
C SER A 71 -6.43 0.63 6.24
N ASN A 72 -6.52 -0.71 6.24
CA ASN A 72 -7.81 -1.41 6.42
C ASN A 72 -8.44 -1.10 7.79
N MET A 73 -7.63 -1.09 8.85
CA MET A 73 -8.07 -0.76 10.20
C MET A 73 -8.61 0.68 10.26
N LEU A 74 -7.90 1.64 9.66
CA LEU A 74 -8.33 3.03 9.58
C LEU A 74 -9.69 3.19 8.91
N CYS A 75 -9.89 2.54 7.77
CA CYS A 75 -11.17 2.58 7.05
C CYS A 75 -12.30 2.01 7.92
N ASN A 76 -12.05 0.93 8.65
CA ASN A 76 -13.05 0.32 9.53
C ASN A 76 -13.42 1.25 10.71
N PHE A 77 -12.44 1.91 11.35
CA PHE A 77 -12.70 2.81 12.47
C PHE A 77 -13.35 4.13 12.03
N ALA A 78 -12.99 4.62 10.87
CA ALA A 78 -13.63 5.81 10.30
C ALA A 78 -15.03 5.53 9.70
N GLY A 79 -15.40 4.25 9.54
CA GLY A 79 -16.65 3.84 8.92
C GLY A 79 -16.72 4.15 7.41
N VAL A 80 -15.58 4.13 6.72
CA VAL A 80 -15.46 4.47 5.31
C VAL A 80 -15.23 3.23 4.47
N ASP A 81 -15.90 3.15 3.30
CA ASP A 81 -15.68 2.03 2.38
C ASP A 81 -14.27 2.07 1.77
N LYS A 82 -13.49 1.03 2.07
CA LYS A 82 -12.10 0.86 1.62
C LYS A 82 -11.94 0.74 0.09
N THR A 83 -13.01 0.33 -0.61
CA THR A 83 -12.99 0.11 -2.07
C THR A 83 -13.35 1.36 -2.85
N ALA A 84 -14.07 2.30 -2.22
CA ALA A 84 -14.43 3.57 -2.83
C ALA A 84 -13.19 4.38 -3.25
N LYS A 85 -13.33 5.20 -4.27
CA LYS A 85 -12.25 6.11 -4.71
C LYS A 85 -12.06 7.23 -3.68
N ALA A 86 -10.81 7.58 -3.40
CA ALA A 86 -10.48 8.62 -2.43
C ALA A 86 -11.03 10.01 -2.82
N GLY A 87 -11.22 10.26 -4.12
CA GLY A 87 -11.74 11.54 -4.62
C GLY A 87 -13.19 11.83 -4.25
N TYR A 88 -13.98 10.83 -3.87
CA TYR A 88 -15.37 11.00 -3.42
C TYR A 88 -15.50 11.19 -1.91
N LEU A 89 -14.40 11.21 -1.16
CA LEU A 89 -14.42 11.42 0.27
C LEU A 89 -15.03 12.79 0.63
N LYS A 90 -15.96 12.78 1.56
CA LYS A 90 -16.52 13.99 2.15
C LYS A 90 -15.54 14.58 3.16
N ASP A 91 -15.61 15.89 3.38
CA ASP A 91 -14.71 16.58 4.31
C ASP A 91 -14.83 16.07 5.75
N ASP A 92 -16.02 15.61 6.16
CA ASP A 92 -16.23 15.02 7.48
C ASP A 92 -15.56 13.65 7.62
N GLU A 93 -15.53 12.84 6.54
CA GLU A 93 -14.83 11.57 6.50
C GLU A 93 -13.31 11.76 6.52
N VAL A 94 -12.82 12.78 5.83
CA VAL A 94 -11.40 13.17 5.85
C VAL A 94 -10.96 13.55 7.27
N LYS A 95 -11.76 14.35 7.97
CA LYS A 95 -11.48 14.72 9.38
C LYS A 95 -11.46 13.50 10.29
N LYS A 96 -12.43 12.59 10.16
CA LYS A 96 -12.46 11.33 10.93
C LYS A 96 -11.22 10.48 10.67
N LEU A 97 -10.80 10.38 9.41
CA LEU A 97 -9.58 9.65 9.06
C LEU A 97 -8.33 10.30 9.68
N ASP A 98 -8.24 11.63 9.68
CA ASP A 98 -7.15 12.37 10.32
C ASP A 98 -7.13 12.18 11.83
N ASP A 99 -8.29 12.19 12.50
CA ASP A 99 -8.40 11.95 13.93
C ASP A 99 -7.96 10.54 14.32
N VAL A 100 -8.44 9.52 13.58
CA VAL A 100 -8.04 8.12 13.80
C VAL A 100 -6.54 7.91 13.54
N LEU A 101 -5.99 8.57 12.52
CA LEU A 101 -4.56 8.54 12.19
C LEU A 101 -3.70 9.15 13.29
N SER A 102 -4.13 10.30 13.82
CA SER A 102 -3.40 11.03 14.85
C SER A 102 -3.39 10.28 16.19
N ASN A 103 -4.52 9.70 16.55
CA ASN A 103 -4.70 9.06 17.87
C ASN A 103 -5.37 7.67 17.75
N PRO A 104 -4.69 6.68 17.16
CA PRO A 104 -5.29 5.36 16.97
C PRO A 104 -5.57 4.62 18.28
N SER A 105 -4.89 4.97 19.37
CA SER A 105 -5.13 4.40 20.70
C SER A 105 -6.53 4.71 21.23
N ASN A 106 -7.11 5.86 20.89
CA ASN A 106 -8.44 6.26 21.34
C ASN A 106 -9.57 5.40 20.73
N TYR A 107 -9.26 4.78 19.57
CA TYR A 107 -10.18 3.92 18.84
C TYR A 107 -9.95 2.43 19.11
N ASN A 108 -9.33 2.09 20.24
CA ASN A 108 -9.00 0.71 20.61
C ASN A 108 -8.15 -0.04 19.57
N ALA A 109 -7.29 0.66 18.87
CA ALA A 109 -6.36 0.02 17.94
C ALA A 109 -5.41 -0.91 18.70
N PRO A 110 -5.21 -2.17 18.24
CA PRO A 110 -4.35 -3.11 18.95
C PRO A 110 -2.88 -2.64 18.89
N SER A 111 -2.21 -2.66 20.05
CA SER A 111 -0.83 -2.15 20.20
C SER A 111 0.19 -2.83 19.29
N TRP A 112 -0.06 -4.08 18.87
CA TRP A 112 0.82 -4.80 17.96
C TRP A 112 0.87 -4.22 16.53
N MET A 113 -0.10 -3.38 16.16
CA MET A 113 -0.11 -2.68 14.87
C MET A 113 0.71 -1.40 14.86
N PHE A 114 1.11 -0.91 16.03
CA PHE A 114 1.88 0.33 16.12
C PHE A 114 3.33 0.12 15.71
N ASN A 115 3.89 1.13 15.05
CA ASN A 115 5.28 1.06 14.56
C ASN A 115 6.32 1.39 15.64
N ARG A 116 5.96 2.13 16.70
CA ARG A 116 6.82 2.47 17.83
C ARG A 116 6.19 2.00 19.13
N ARG A 117 6.55 0.78 19.52
CA ARG A 117 6.08 0.19 20.77
C ARG A 117 7.12 0.38 21.87
N LYS A 118 6.65 0.59 23.10
CA LYS A 118 7.49 0.78 24.28
C LYS A 118 8.60 1.80 24.03
N ASN A 119 8.18 3.06 23.74
CA ASN A 119 9.15 4.14 23.54
C ASN A 119 10.10 4.21 24.74
N TYR A 120 11.39 4.38 24.49
CA TYR A 120 12.41 4.34 25.54
C TYR A 120 12.31 5.50 26.56
N GLU A 121 11.65 6.61 26.20
CA GLU A 121 11.46 7.74 27.09
C GLU A 121 10.26 7.54 28.02
N ASP A 122 9.10 7.22 27.44
CA ASP A 122 7.81 7.21 28.15
C ASP A 122 7.25 5.81 28.39
N GLY A 123 7.84 4.78 27.80
CA GLY A 123 7.34 3.42 27.85
C GLY A 123 6.00 3.17 27.15
N LYS A 124 5.44 4.19 26.48
CA LYS A 124 4.14 4.12 25.81
C LYS A 124 4.25 3.67 24.37
N ASP A 125 3.14 3.17 23.85
CA ASP A 125 3.02 2.74 22.46
C ASP A 125 2.48 3.89 21.60
N TYR A 126 3.21 4.25 20.54
CA TYR A 126 2.83 5.29 19.60
C TYR A 126 2.79 4.75 18.17
N HIS A 127 1.96 5.39 17.35
CA HIS A 127 2.04 5.23 15.91
C HIS A 127 2.54 6.51 15.27
N VAL A 128 3.77 6.49 14.77
CA VAL A 128 4.45 7.68 14.24
C VAL A 128 4.32 7.71 12.72
N LEU A 129 3.97 8.86 12.16
CA LEU A 129 3.64 9.02 10.75
C LEU A 129 4.52 10.08 10.08
N THR A 130 4.57 10.02 8.75
CA THR A 130 5.14 11.06 7.87
C THR A 130 6.52 11.58 8.29
N GLY A 131 6.65 12.88 8.52
CA GLY A 131 7.90 13.53 8.93
C GLY A 131 8.39 13.10 10.30
N ASN A 132 7.45 12.90 11.25
CA ASN A 132 7.77 12.45 12.59
C ASN A 132 8.43 11.06 12.61
N LEU A 133 8.01 10.17 11.70
CA LEU A 133 8.64 8.86 11.56
C LEU A 133 10.10 8.99 11.10
N SER A 134 10.36 9.82 10.10
CA SER A 134 11.73 10.06 9.63
C SER A 134 12.60 10.67 10.72
N PHE A 135 12.05 11.63 11.46
CA PHE A 135 12.73 12.27 12.57
C PHE A 135 13.04 11.27 13.70
N ALA A 136 12.07 10.42 14.05
CA ALA A 136 12.28 9.36 15.05
C ALA A 136 13.39 8.37 14.62
N GLU A 137 13.37 7.92 13.36
CA GLU A 137 14.41 7.05 12.80
C GLU A 137 15.80 7.70 12.85
N GLU A 138 15.89 8.99 12.47
CA GLU A 138 17.17 9.73 12.55
C GLU A 138 17.66 9.89 13.97
N ASN A 139 16.78 10.18 14.92
CA ASN A 139 17.14 10.30 16.34
C ASN A 139 17.62 8.98 16.93
N ASP A 140 16.96 7.87 16.60
CA ASP A 140 17.39 6.54 17.02
C ASP A 140 18.81 6.22 16.49
N ILE A 141 19.10 6.57 15.24
CA ILE A 141 20.43 6.41 14.65
C ILE A 141 21.45 7.35 15.34
N LYS A 142 21.08 8.61 15.60
CA LYS A 142 21.93 9.57 16.31
C LYS A 142 22.27 9.08 17.72
N MET A 143 21.27 8.54 18.42
CA MET A 143 21.45 7.95 19.75
C MET A 143 22.44 6.78 19.69
N MET A 144 22.26 5.82 18.76
CA MET A 144 23.18 4.69 18.59
C MET A 144 24.61 5.13 18.28
N LYS A 145 24.78 6.20 17.47
CA LYS A 145 26.12 6.79 17.19
C LYS A 145 26.72 7.43 18.43
N LYS A 146 25.92 8.15 19.22
CA LYS A 146 26.38 8.80 20.47
C LYS A 146 26.88 7.79 21.50
N ILE A 147 26.16 6.67 21.65
CA ILE A 147 26.55 5.57 22.55
C ILE A 147 27.75 4.79 22.01
N ARG A 148 28.18 5.04 20.77
CA ARG A 148 29.24 4.29 20.07
C ARG A 148 28.96 2.78 19.97
N SER A 149 27.69 2.39 19.87
CA SER A 149 27.31 1.01 19.66
C SER A 149 27.82 0.49 18.31
N TYR A 150 28.03 -0.82 18.18
CA TYR A 150 28.44 -1.44 16.91
C TYR A 150 27.53 -1.01 15.74
N LYS A 151 26.20 -1.03 15.95
CA LYS A 151 25.24 -0.57 14.96
C LYS A 151 25.43 0.90 14.60
N GLY A 152 25.67 1.76 15.59
CA GLY A 152 25.88 3.20 15.37
C GLY A 152 27.16 3.49 14.58
N VAL A 153 28.26 2.80 14.87
CA VAL A 153 29.51 2.93 14.10
C VAL A 153 29.29 2.48 12.65
N ARG A 154 28.61 1.36 12.44
CA ARG A 154 28.30 0.86 11.09
C ARG A 154 27.44 1.85 10.29
N HIS A 155 26.42 2.44 10.92
CA HIS A 155 25.63 3.51 10.31
C HIS A 155 26.46 4.77 10.02
N GLY A 156 27.40 5.11 10.89
CA GLY A 156 28.29 6.27 10.69
C GLY A 156 29.14 6.15 9.43
N VAL A 157 29.70 4.97 9.21
CA VAL A 157 30.57 4.67 8.06
C VAL A 157 29.76 4.29 6.79
N GLY A 158 28.45 4.07 6.91
CA GLY A 158 27.59 3.64 5.80
C GLY A 158 27.82 2.19 5.38
N LEU A 159 28.18 1.32 6.33
CA LEU A 159 28.40 -0.10 6.13
C LEU A 159 27.14 -0.90 6.54
N PRO A 160 26.98 -2.14 6.04
CA PRO A 160 25.88 -3.00 6.45
C PRO A 160 25.90 -3.25 7.97
N VAL A 161 24.72 -3.21 8.58
CA VAL A 161 24.56 -3.31 10.03
C VAL A 161 24.23 -4.73 10.50
N ARG A 162 23.68 -5.55 9.58
CA ARG A 162 23.15 -6.90 9.87
C ARG A 162 24.15 -8.02 9.59
N GLY A 163 25.46 -7.78 9.68
CA GLY A 163 26.47 -8.81 9.52
C GLY A 163 26.70 -9.30 8.08
N GLN A 164 26.22 -8.58 7.08
CA GLN A 164 26.46 -8.95 5.68
C GLN A 164 27.96 -8.88 5.35
N ARG A 165 28.38 -9.81 4.49
CA ARG A 165 29.78 -9.87 4.02
C ARG A 165 30.13 -8.62 3.21
N THR A 166 31.26 -7.99 3.53
CA THR A 166 31.75 -6.78 2.86
C THR A 166 32.99 -7.02 1.99
N LYS A 167 33.61 -8.21 2.10
CA LYS A 167 34.71 -8.63 1.23
C LYS A 167 34.14 -9.00 -0.13
N SER A 168 34.59 -8.37 -1.21
CA SER A 168 34.09 -8.53 -2.58
C SER A 168 32.63 -8.06 -2.76
N ASN A 169 32.32 -7.51 -3.90
CA ASN A 169 30.95 -7.21 -4.38
C ASN A 169 30.02 -6.35 -3.50
N PHE A 170 30.51 -5.70 -2.44
CA PHE A 170 29.69 -4.74 -1.70
C PHE A 170 29.67 -3.38 -2.43
N ARG A 171 28.75 -3.25 -3.38
CA ARG A 171 28.57 -2.01 -4.14
C ARG A 171 27.56 -1.10 -3.44
N ARG A 172 28.00 0.06 -2.93
CA ARG A 172 27.17 1.05 -2.23
C ARG A 172 26.06 1.64 -3.11
N ASN A 173 26.35 1.87 -4.39
CA ASN A 173 25.44 2.55 -5.33
C ASN A 173 24.75 1.59 -6.29
N LYS A 174 24.46 0.35 -5.86
CA LYS A 174 23.77 -0.63 -6.69
C LYS A 174 22.42 -0.06 -7.17
N GLY A 175 22.25 0.08 -8.48
CA GLY A 175 21.03 0.60 -9.09
C GLY A 175 20.94 2.15 -9.16
N LYS A 176 21.83 2.91 -8.51
CA LYS A 176 21.79 4.37 -8.53
C LYS A 176 22.74 5.02 -9.55
N ALA A 177 23.81 4.32 -9.91
CA ALA A 177 24.78 4.81 -10.89
C ALA A 177 25.13 3.70 -11.88
N SER A 178 25.16 4.03 -13.16
CA SER A 178 25.67 3.15 -14.21
C SER A 178 27.20 3.10 -14.13
N LEU A 179 27.77 1.87 -14.15
CA LEU A 179 29.20 1.66 -14.33
C LEU A 179 29.46 1.48 -15.83
N GLY A 180 29.46 2.53 -16.58
CA GLY A 180 29.71 2.45 -18.02
C GLY A 180 29.53 3.81 -18.67
N VAL A 181 29.83 3.85 -19.96
CA VAL A 181 29.64 5.07 -20.76
C VAL A 181 28.16 5.36 -20.87
N VAL A 182 27.68 6.42 -20.25
CA VAL A 182 26.34 6.94 -20.46
C VAL A 182 26.31 7.58 -21.84
N LYS A 183 25.62 7.00 -22.81
CA LYS A 183 25.34 7.65 -24.09
C LYS A 183 24.62 8.96 -23.77
N LYS A 184 25.24 10.09 -24.14
CA LYS A 184 24.56 11.38 -24.15
C LYS A 184 23.36 11.23 -25.09
N THR A 185 22.17 11.29 -24.57
CA THR A 185 20.97 11.43 -25.41
C THR A 185 21.13 12.74 -26.16
N ALA A 186 21.22 12.65 -27.49
CA ALA A 186 21.25 13.84 -28.32
C ALA A 186 20.09 14.74 -27.91
N ALA A 187 20.38 16.00 -27.62
CA ALA A 187 19.36 16.99 -27.36
C ALA A 187 18.36 16.92 -28.53
N LYS A 188 17.08 16.73 -28.25
CA LYS A 188 16.05 16.85 -29.25
C LYS A 188 16.16 18.27 -29.79
N GLU A 189 16.66 18.40 -31.02
CA GLU A 189 16.60 19.66 -31.76
C GLU A 189 15.13 20.08 -31.79
N GLY A 190 14.84 21.23 -31.16
CA GLY A 190 13.52 21.82 -31.22
C GLY A 190 13.18 22.06 -32.70
N LYS A 191 12.10 21.46 -33.16
CA LYS A 191 11.48 21.88 -34.41
C LYS A 191 11.01 23.31 -34.22
N VAL A 192 11.61 24.21 -34.97
CA VAL A 192 11.10 25.56 -35.23
C VAL A 192 9.83 25.45 -36.05
#